data_e29d6232d0bfa111bb0373b7a76ea226
#
_entry.id   e29d6232d0bfa111bb0373b7a76ea226
#
_cell.length_a   1.000
_cell.length_b   1.000
_cell.length_c   1.000
_cell.angle_alpha   90.00
_cell.angle_beta   90.00
_cell.angle_gamma   90.00
#
_symmetry.space_group_name_H-M   'P 1'
#
loop_
_entity.id
_entity.type
_entity.pdbx_description
1 polymer ?
#
loop_
_entity_poly.entity_id
_entity_poly.type
_entity_poly.pdbx_seq_one_letter_code
_entity_poly.pdbx_strand_id
1 'polypeptide(L)'
;VILFDTSVLIAYDQLDIPAGDYVSSAVVLGELHFGVATAKSISMHSQRQARLARIRRTGIQWLPYTESTATFHAELMTAIHPHAPGKARARDIMIAATAYELGASLATLNPVDFRHIDALVEIVVPPRVA
;
A
#
# COMPACT_ATOMS: atom_id res chain seq x y z
N VAL A 1 6.67 -12.98 -0.75
CA VAL A 1 6.51 -11.69 -1.45
C VAL A 1 5.89 -10.67 -0.51
N ILE A 2 6.26 -9.41 -0.68
CA ILE A 2 5.80 -8.30 0.16
C ILE A 2 5.15 -7.26 -0.74
N LEU A 3 3.97 -6.80 -0.36
CA LEU A 3 3.28 -5.70 -1.04
C LEU A 3 3.46 -4.42 -0.23
N PHE A 4 3.93 -3.37 -0.89
CA PHE A 4 4.10 -2.06 -0.28
C PHE A 4 2.82 -1.24 -0.38
N ASP A 5 2.40 -0.65 0.74
CA ASP A 5 1.35 0.37 0.70
C ASP A 5 1.93 1.74 0.34
N THR A 6 1.06 2.73 0.23
CA THR A 6 1.45 4.09 -0.15
C THR A 6 2.46 4.70 0.83
N SER A 7 2.29 4.49 2.13
CA SER A 7 3.16 5.08 3.15
C SER A 7 4.60 4.62 3.02
N VAL A 8 4.81 3.36 2.69
CA VAL A 8 6.15 2.80 2.50
C VAL A 8 6.80 3.39 1.26
N LEU A 9 6.08 3.50 0.15
CA LEU A 9 6.64 4.04 -1.09
C LEU A 9 6.97 5.54 -0.97
N ILE A 10 6.16 6.30 -0.24
CA ILE A 10 6.44 7.70 0.02
C ILE A 10 7.76 7.86 0.81
N ALA A 11 8.02 6.98 1.77
CA ALA A 11 9.19 7.04 2.64
C ALA A 11 10.32 6.10 2.20
N TYR A 12 10.25 5.54 0.99
CA TYR A 12 11.12 4.45 0.52
C TYR A 12 12.61 4.72 0.78
N ASP A 13 13.08 5.94 0.47
CA ASP A 13 14.50 6.30 0.63
C ASP A 13 14.94 6.40 2.10
N GLN A 14 14.00 6.42 3.04
CA GLN A 14 14.26 6.55 4.48
C GLN A 14 14.12 5.22 5.22
N LEU A 15 13.83 4.15 4.50
CA LEU A 15 13.55 2.85 5.11
C LEU A 15 14.65 1.85 4.78
N ASP A 16 14.90 0.98 5.74
CA ASP A 16 15.76 -0.18 5.54
C ASP A 16 14.87 -1.32 5.03
N ILE A 17 14.88 -1.51 3.72
CA ILE A 17 14.07 -2.52 3.05
C ILE A 17 14.93 -3.77 2.85
N PRO A 18 14.64 -4.89 3.51
CA PRO A 18 15.40 -6.12 3.29
C PRO A 18 15.24 -6.63 1.86
N ALA A 19 16.21 -7.38 1.39
CA ALA A 19 16.16 -7.99 0.07
C ALA A 19 14.94 -8.94 -0.02
N GLY A 20 14.32 -8.99 -1.19
CA GLY A 20 13.16 -9.84 -1.41
C GLY A 20 12.39 -9.46 -2.67
N ASP A 21 11.28 -10.14 -2.87
CA ASP A 21 10.39 -9.86 -3.98
C ASP A 21 9.31 -8.88 -3.52
N TYR A 22 9.24 -7.74 -4.18
CA TYR A 22 8.33 -6.66 -3.81
C TYR A 22 7.38 -6.36 -4.95
N VAL A 23 6.12 -6.13 -4.56
CA VAL A 23 5.07 -5.68 -5.47
C VAL A 23 4.32 -4.53 -4.81
N SER A 24 3.46 -3.89 -5.57
CA SER A 24 2.50 -2.96 -5.02
C SER A 24 1.18 -3.09 -5.79
N SER A 25 0.25 -2.22 -5.51
CA SER A 25 -1.09 -2.26 -6.08
C SER A 25 -1.28 -1.09 -7.04
N ALA A 26 -2.06 -1.29 -8.09
CA ALA A 26 -2.48 -0.20 -8.97
C ALA A 26 -3.23 0.91 -8.21
N VAL A 27 -3.89 0.56 -7.10
CA VAL A 27 -4.53 1.54 -6.21
C VAL A 27 -3.48 2.46 -5.59
N VAL A 28 -2.35 1.89 -5.13
CA VAL A 28 -1.23 2.67 -4.60
C VAL A 28 -0.65 3.59 -5.68
N LEU A 29 -0.48 3.07 -6.89
CA LEU A 29 0.01 3.89 -8.01
C LEU A 29 -0.92 5.07 -8.26
N GLY A 30 -2.23 4.84 -8.22
CA GLY A 30 -3.23 5.91 -8.35
C GLY A 30 -3.09 6.97 -7.25
N GLU A 31 -2.85 6.56 -6.01
CA GLU A 31 -2.62 7.49 -4.91
C GLU A 31 -1.34 8.32 -5.11
N LEU A 32 -0.28 7.70 -5.61
CA LEU A 32 0.98 8.41 -5.89
C LEU A 32 0.79 9.44 -7.01
N HIS A 33 0.08 9.10 -8.08
CA HIS A 33 -0.26 10.04 -9.15
C HIS A 33 -1.13 11.20 -8.63
N PHE A 34 -2.10 10.89 -7.79
CA PHE A 34 -2.94 11.91 -7.17
C PHE A 34 -2.12 12.86 -6.30
N GLY A 35 -1.15 12.33 -5.56
CA GLY A 35 -0.24 13.14 -4.75
C GLY A 35 0.57 14.12 -5.59
N VAL A 36 1.01 13.73 -6.79
CA VAL A 36 1.69 14.64 -7.73
C VAL A 36 0.73 15.72 -8.21
N ALA A 37 -0.47 15.31 -8.63
CA ALA A 37 -1.46 16.23 -9.21
C ALA A 37 -1.97 17.28 -8.21
N THR A 38 -1.99 16.97 -6.92
CA THR A 38 -2.50 17.86 -5.87
C THR A 38 -1.40 18.60 -5.12
N ALA A 39 -0.17 18.57 -5.58
CA ALA A 39 0.92 19.31 -4.97
C ALA A 39 0.65 20.81 -4.99
N LYS A 40 0.90 21.48 -3.86
CA LYS A 40 0.51 22.88 -3.63
C LYS A 40 1.55 23.88 -4.12
N SER A 41 2.71 23.42 -4.59
CA SER A 41 3.77 24.27 -5.10
C SER A 41 4.51 23.58 -6.23
N ILE A 42 5.22 24.35 -7.04
CA ILE A 42 6.07 23.82 -8.10
C ILE A 42 7.15 22.91 -7.52
N SER A 43 7.77 23.33 -6.41
CA SER A 43 8.80 22.54 -5.73
C SER A 43 8.26 21.20 -5.26
N MET A 44 7.10 21.19 -4.61
CA MET A 44 6.46 19.97 -4.13
C MET A 44 6.06 19.05 -5.29
N HIS A 45 5.52 19.61 -6.36
CA HIS A 45 5.17 18.87 -7.57
C HIS A 45 6.42 18.18 -8.16
N SER A 46 7.50 18.92 -8.32
CA SER A 46 8.74 18.38 -8.87
C SER A 46 9.33 17.27 -8.00
N GLN A 47 9.31 17.44 -6.68
CA GLN A 47 9.81 16.44 -5.74
C GLN A 47 8.98 15.14 -5.81
N ARG A 48 7.66 15.26 -5.83
CA ARG A 48 6.75 14.11 -5.87
C ARG A 48 6.83 13.38 -7.21
N GLN A 49 6.96 14.14 -8.30
CA GLN A 49 7.11 13.56 -9.62
C GLN A 49 8.44 12.80 -9.74
N ALA A 50 9.54 13.38 -9.25
CA ALA A 50 10.85 12.73 -9.25
C ALA A 50 10.85 11.46 -8.41
N ARG A 51 10.19 11.48 -7.24
CA ARG A 51 10.04 10.31 -6.38
C ARG A 51 9.28 9.21 -7.10
N LEU A 52 8.15 9.53 -7.72
CA LEU A 52 7.36 8.55 -8.45
C LEU A 52 8.18 7.94 -9.60
N ALA A 53 8.93 8.75 -10.33
CA ALA A 53 9.79 8.27 -11.40
C ALA A 53 10.85 7.29 -10.87
N ARG A 54 11.47 7.58 -9.71
CA ARG A 54 12.44 6.67 -9.09
C ARG A 54 11.79 5.34 -8.70
N ILE A 55 10.61 5.40 -8.07
CA ILE A 55 9.88 4.19 -7.68
C ILE A 55 9.58 3.33 -8.90
N ARG A 56 9.12 3.93 -9.99
CA ARG A 56 8.80 3.19 -11.21
C ARG A 56 10.04 2.57 -11.86
N ARG A 57 11.19 3.18 -11.71
CA ARG A 57 12.45 2.62 -12.23
C ARG A 57 12.94 1.41 -11.44
N THR A 58 12.43 1.17 -10.23
CA THR A 58 12.80 -0.02 -9.47
C THR A 58 12.26 -1.32 -10.08
N GLY A 59 11.32 -1.22 -11.00
CA GLY A 59 10.69 -2.38 -11.60
C GLY A 59 9.59 -3.01 -10.75
N ILE A 60 9.12 -2.33 -9.70
CA ILE A 60 7.98 -2.79 -8.92
C ILE A 60 6.80 -3.08 -9.83
N GLN A 61 6.20 -4.25 -9.69
CA GLN A 61 5.01 -4.64 -10.42
C GLN A 61 3.77 -4.06 -9.72
N TRP A 62 2.90 -3.42 -10.47
CA TRP A 62 1.66 -2.84 -9.99
C TRP A 62 0.51 -3.79 -10.30
N LEU A 63 -0.02 -4.44 -9.26
CA LEU A 63 -1.03 -5.48 -9.44
C LEU A 63 -2.43 -4.87 -9.53
N PRO A 64 -3.27 -5.35 -10.46
CA PRO A 64 -4.62 -4.82 -10.63
C PRO A 64 -5.57 -5.32 -9.55
N TYR A 65 -6.62 -4.55 -9.30
CA TYR A 65 -7.79 -5.01 -8.56
C TYR A 65 -8.73 -5.68 -9.56
N THR A 66 -8.95 -6.99 -9.42
CA THR A 66 -9.74 -7.79 -10.36
C THR A 66 -11.01 -8.31 -9.70
N GLU A 67 -11.83 -9.02 -10.48
CA GLU A 67 -12.98 -9.75 -9.93
C GLU A 67 -12.56 -10.70 -8.81
N SER A 68 -11.46 -11.40 -8.99
CA SER A 68 -10.92 -12.30 -7.95
C SER A 68 -10.57 -11.53 -6.69
N THR A 69 -9.93 -10.37 -6.82
CA THR A 69 -9.57 -9.52 -5.69
C THR A 69 -10.82 -9.11 -4.89
N ALA A 70 -11.94 -8.90 -5.57
CA ALA A 70 -13.20 -8.51 -4.94
C ALA A 70 -13.68 -9.54 -3.91
N THR A 71 -13.44 -10.82 -4.15
CA THR A 71 -13.80 -11.90 -3.21
C THR A 71 -12.98 -11.78 -1.91
N PHE A 72 -11.68 -11.53 -2.04
CA PHE A 72 -10.81 -11.34 -0.88
C PHE A 72 -11.13 -10.04 -0.15
N HIS A 73 -11.47 -9.00 -0.90
CA HIS A 73 -11.93 -7.72 -0.35
C HIS A 73 -13.14 -7.91 0.56
N ALA A 74 -14.14 -8.67 0.11
CA ALA A 74 -15.35 -8.95 0.88
C ALA A 74 -15.02 -9.68 2.19
N GLU A 75 -14.07 -10.59 2.16
CA GLU A 75 -13.63 -11.32 3.34
C GLU A 75 -12.99 -10.39 4.38
N LEU A 76 -12.13 -9.46 3.94
CA LEU A 76 -11.54 -8.47 4.82
C LEU A 76 -12.61 -7.52 5.38
N MET A 77 -13.55 -7.08 4.56
CA MET A 77 -14.65 -6.22 5.01
C MET A 77 -15.48 -6.91 6.09
N THR A 78 -15.71 -8.21 5.96
CA THR A 78 -16.43 -8.99 6.97
C THR A 78 -15.69 -8.98 8.31
N ALA A 79 -14.37 -9.11 8.29
CA ALA A 79 -13.56 -9.06 9.49
C ALA A 79 -13.57 -7.68 10.16
N ILE A 80 -13.64 -6.61 9.38
CA ILE A 80 -13.60 -5.23 9.87
C ILE A 80 -14.97 -4.77 10.38
N HIS A 81 -16.05 -5.24 9.76
CA HIS A 81 -17.40 -4.73 9.97
C HIS A 81 -17.81 -4.58 11.45
N PRO A 82 -17.51 -5.52 12.36
CA PRO A 82 -17.88 -5.38 13.76
C PRO A 82 -17.11 -4.28 14.50
N HIS A 83 -15.98 -3.82 13.96
CA HIS A 83 -15.02 -2.96 14.66
C HIS A 83 -14.96 -1.54 14.11
N ALA A 84 -15.32 -1.34 12.86
CA ALA A 84 -15.19 -0.06 12.18
C ALA A 84 -16.42 0.24 11.35
N PRO A 85 -17.59 0.42 11.98
CA PRO A 85 -18.80 0.73 11.23
C PRO A 85 -18.67 2.09 10.55
N GLY A 86 -18.97 2.16 9.28
CA GLY A 86 -19.27 3.39 8.56
C GLY A 86 -18.17 4.01 7.74
N LYS A 87 -16.92 4.06 8.18
CA LYS A 87 -15.85 4.70 7.40
C LYS A 87 -14.61 3.85 7.34
N ALA A 88 -14.77 2.63 6.87
CA ALA A 88 -13.62 1.83 6.53
C ALA A 88 -12.79 2.58 5.49
N ARG A 89 -11.48 2.56 5.63
CA ARG A 89 -10.54 3.13 4.67
C ARG A 89 -10.57 2.28 3.41
N ALA A 90 -11.49 2.60 2.51
CA ALA A 90 -11.80 1.77 1.35
C ALA A 90 -10.53 1.44 0.54
N ARG A 91 -9.66 2.43 0.34
CA ARG A 91 -8.42 2.22 -0.41
C ARG A 91 -7.46 1.29 0.30
N ASP A 92 -7.33 1.42 1.63
CA ASP A 92 -6.49 0.53 2.42
C ASP A 92 -6.96 -0.91 2.33
N ILE A 93 -8.27 -1.13 2.37
CA ILE A 93 -8.83 -2.47 2.23
C ILE A 93 -8.62 -3.04 0.84
N MET A 94 -8.73 -2.22 -0.20
CA MET A 94 -8.43 -2.64 -1.57
C MET A 94 -6.96 -3.08 -1.71
N ILE A 95 -6.04 -2.33 -1.11
CA ILE A 95 -4.61 -2.65 -1.11
C ILE A 95 -4.36 -3.95 -0.34
N ALA A 96 -4.95 -4.07 0.84
CA ALA A 96 -4.82 -5.27 1.67
C ALA A 96 -5.43 -6.50 0.99
N ALA A 97 -6.51 -6.34 0.25
CA ALA A 97 -7.15 -7.43 -0.50
C ALA A 97 -6.21 -7.99 -1.58
N THR A 98 -5.46 -7.12 -2.23
CA THR A 98 -4.46 -7.55 -3.22
C THR A 98 -3.34 -8.37 -2.56
N ALA A 99 -2.87 -7.94 -1.39
CA ALA A 99 -1.88 -8.70 -0.61
C ALA A 99 -2.44 -10.04 -0.18
N TYR A 100 -3.69 -10.06 0.30
CA TYR A 100 -4.35 -11.28 0.76
C TYR A 100 -4.51 -12.29 -0.37
N GLU A 101 -4.98 -11.84 -1.51
CA GLU A 101 -5.13 -12.69 -2.70
C GLU A 101 -3.81 -13.32 -3.12
N LEU A 102 -2.73 -12.56 -3.08
CA LEU A 102 -1.40 -13.00 -3.48
C LEU A 102 -0.74 -13.89 -2.43
N GLY A 103 -1.24 -13.92 -1.20
CA GLY A 103 -0.55 -14.56 -0.08
C GLY A 103 0.69 -13.80 0.35
N ALA A 104 0.72 -12.50 0.11
CA ALA A 104 1.84 -11.62 0.45
C ALA A 104 1.66 -10.98 1.82
N SER A 105 2.78 -10.59 2.43
CA SER A 105 2.75 -9.66 3.57
C SER A 105 2.47 -8.26 3.07
N LEU A 106 1.83 -7.44 3.89
CA LEU A 106 1.59 -6.04 3.62
C LEU A 106 2.56 -5.19 4.45
N ALA A 107 3.40 -4.43 3.78
CA ALA A 107 4.32 -3.50 4.44
C ALA A 107 3.67 -2.12 4.53
N THR A 108 3.63 -1.58 5.75
CA THR A 108 3.02 -0.29 6.02
C THR A 108 3.75 0.42 7.15
N LEU A 109 3.71 1.75 7.16
CA LEU A 109 4.15 2.55 8.30
C LEU A 109 3.02 2.85 9.27
N ASN A 110 1.79 2.44 8.93
CA ASN A 110 0.59 2.69 9.73
C ASN A 110 -0.13 1.38 10.07
N PRO A 111 0.50 0.49 10.87
CA PRO A 111 -0.07 -0.84 11.13
C PRO A 111 -1.41 -0.78 11.85
N VAL A 112 -1.68 0.30 12.60
CA VAL A 112 -2.96 0.48 13.29
C VAL A 112 -4.15 0.51 12.32
N ASP A 113 -3.92 0.95 11.08
CA ASP A 113 -4.96 1.02 10.06
C ASP A 113 -5.43 -0.38 9.61
N PHE A 114 -4.64 -1.41 9.91
CA PHE A 114 -4.90 -2.79 9.49
C PHE A 114 -5.09 -3.74 10.68
N ARG A 115 -5.30 -3.21 11.89
CA ARG A 115 -5.32 -4.02 13.12
C ARG A 115 -6.42 -5.08 13.16
N HIS A 116 -7.50 -4.90 12.41
CA HIS A 116 -8.62 -5.85 12.42
C HIS A 116 -8.51 -6.94 11.36
N ILE A 117 -7.48 -6.90 10.52
CA ILE A 117 -7.25 -7.88 9.47
C ILE A 117 -5.87 -8.56 9.59
N ASP A 118 -5.12 -8.26 10.64
CA ASP A 118 -3.76 -8.77 10.82
C ASP A 118 -3.70 -10.28 11.08
N ALA A 119 -4.83 -10.92 11.39
CA ALA A 119 -4.92 -12.37 11.46
C ALA A 119 -5.03 -13.02 10.06
N LEU A 120 -5.44 -12.27 9.04
CA LEU A 120 -5.61 -12.75 7.68
C LEU A 120 -4.45 -12.35 6.77
N VAL A 121 -3.89 -11.16 7.00
CA VAL A 121 -2.77 -10.62 6.22
C VAL A 121 -1.65 -10.27 7.18
N GLU A 122 -0.47 -10.83 6.97
CA GLU A 122 0.69 -10.47 7.79
C GLU A 122 1.06 -9.01 7.54
N ILE A 123 1.15 -8.23 8.62
CA ILE A 123 1.50 -6.82 8.55
C ILE A 123 2.96 -6.66 9.00
N VAL A 124 3.77 -6.03 8.18
CA VAL A 124 5.18 -5.76 8.49
C VAL A 124 5.44 -4.25 8.44
N VAL A 125 6.27 -3.77 9.35
CA VAL A 125 6.66 -2.36 9.41
C VAL A 125 8.15 -2.28 9.12
N PRO A 126 8.54 -1.78 7.93
CA PRO A 126 9.96 -1.64 7.61
C PRO A 126 10.64 -0.67 8.58
N PRO A 127 11.82 -1.00 9.12
CA PRO A 127 12.52 -0.08 10.00
C PRO A 127 13.09 1.10 9.23
N ARG A 128 13.24 2.22 9.91
CA ARG A 128 13.92 3.38 9.33
C ARG A 128 15.42 3.17 9.32
N VAL A 129 16.07 3.75 8.34
CA VAL A 129 17.52 3.78 8.27
C VAL A 129 18.06 4.57 9.47
N ALA A 130 19.08 4.02 10.13
CA ALA A 130 19.69 4.65 11.30
C ALA A 130 20.47 5.91 10.95
#